data_04bab3f6a15fa4c0222fa0ac3f4e3563
#
_entry.id   04bab3f6a15fa4c0222fa0ac3f4e3563
#
_cell.length_a   1.000
_cell.length_b   1.000
_cell.length_c   1.000
_cell.angle_alpha   90.00
_cell.angle_beta   90.00
_cell.angle_gamma   90.00
#
_symmetry.space_group_name_H-M   'P 1'
#
loop_
_entity.id
_entity.type
_entity.pdbx_description
1 polymer ?
#
loop_
_entity_poly.entity_id
_entity_poly.type
_entity_poly.pdbx_seq_one_letter_code
_entity_poly.pdbx_strand_id
1 'polypeptide(L)'
;NVDYSKLNFDSNLLKKSRLYFIDRNGNILYSSDLQYLGDKLENAENSIPQYDKKGVYVTEYKMAKNIYIYVSMKNRDVGLMLVSDRKWTEGIPAFIILLAILLALFVSMFISLLLTTRLYKPLTNMLDIDNGIDTRVICGEDNEINEFIEYVFRLKGEKQHIESEFAQTAMMLQNTQVAALQSQLNPHFLFNTLQLLSAIIMAEFKRDTEAVRVISLISSLLREAIDVSEFFRPLSKETELSKKYIEIQKIRYPEKFSVEWDIESGTESLKVPKCILQPILENSIAYGILRLKEKGIIRVHSFIRDGKLIISVCDNGVGFTAERLLEVNNILSGVKHVTKKNIGLYNIDRRIKVLFGESYGLTVKSEGGAEVIITLPAEKYENTGRTEGEMP
;
A
#
# COMPACT_ATOMS: atom_id res chain seq x y z
N ASN A 1 27.54 20.26 -9.04
CA ASN A 1 28.56 21.30 -9.27
C ASN A 1 27.91 22.38 -10.14
N VAL A 2 27.53 23.49 -9.54
CA VAL A 2 27.09 24.69 -10.29
C VAL A 2 28.32 25.45 -10.63
N ASP A 3 28.58 25.65 -11.93
CA ASP A 3 29.70 26.47 -12.42
C ASP A 3 29.33 27.94 -12.28
N TYR A 4 29.77 28.56 -11.20
CA TYR A 4 29.50 29.97 -10.88
C TYR A 4 30.32 30.94 -11.74
N SER A 5 31.27 30.48 -12.54
CA SER A 5 32.11 31.33 -13.43
C SER A 5 31.32 31.96 -14.57
N LYS A 6 30.08 31.48 -14.82
CA LYS A 6 29.19 31.96 -15.89
C LYS A 6 28.21 33.06 -15.45
N LEU A 7 28.26 33.51 -14.20
CA LEU A 7 27.42 34.63 -13.74
C LEU A 7 27.98 35.94 -14.27
N ASN A 8 27.38 36.43 -15.36
CA ASN A 8 27.76 37.68 -15.99
C ASN A 8 26.98 38.84 -15.32
N PHE A 9 27.60 39.52 -14.38
CA PHE A 9 27.04 40.76 -13.80
C PHE A 9 27.45 41.97 -14.62
N ASP A 10 26.55 42.95 -14.76
CA ASP A 10 26.82 44.18 -15.49
C ASP A 10 28.08 44.87 -14.95
N SER A 11 29.11 44.99 -15.81
CA SER A 11 30.43 45.47 -15.49
C SER A 11 30.48 46.91 -14.95
N ASN A 12 29.43 47.71 -15.18
CA ASN A 12 29.35 49.07 -14.69
C ASN A 12 28.92 49.19 -13.23
N LEU A 13 28.11 48.27 -12.75
CA LEU A 13 27.72 48.19 -11.34
C LEU A 13 28.85 47.66 -10.44
N LEU A 14 29.75 46.84 -10.97
CA LEU A 14 30.84 46.22 -10.23
C LEU A 14 32.15 47.01 -10.18
N LYS A 15 32.29 48.07 -10.97
CA LYS A 15 33.55 48.90 -11.01
C LYS A 15 33.92 49.53 -9.66
N LYS A 16 32.97 49.66 -8.71
CA LYS A 16 33.17 50.25 -7.38
C LYS A 16 32.67 49.36 -6.24
N SER A 17 32.21 48.13 -6.54
CA SER A 17 31.65 47.18 -5.56
C SER A 17 32.25 45.83 -5.78
N ARG A 18 32.51 45.09 -4.69
CA ARG A 18 32.97 43.71 -4.74
C ARG A 18 31.82 42.79 -4.32
N LEU A 19 31.58 41.75 -5.08
CA LEU A 19 30.50 40.78 -4.86
C LEU A 19 31.12 39.44 -4.52
N TYR A 20 30.67 38.84 -3.39
CA TYR A 20 31.07 37.52 -2.93
C TYR A 20 29.88 36.63 -2.74
N PHE A 21 29.99 35.38 -3.24
CA PHE A 21 29.16 34.28 -2.80
C PHE A 21 29.95 33.46 -1.78
N ILE A 22 29.38 33.24 -0.61
CA ILE A 22 30.06 32.56 0.48
C ILE A 22 29.24 31.37 0.97
N ASP A 23 29.93 30.31 1.44
CA ASP A 23 29.31 29.20 2.12
C ASP A 23 29.05 29.53 3.61
N ARG A 24 28.45 28.57 4.33
CA ARG A 24 28.21 28.68 5.80
C ARG A 24 29.47 28.84 6.62
N ASN A 25 30.61 28.43 6.13
CA ASN A 25 31.92 28.49 6.79
C ASN A 25 32.69 29.73 6.47
N GLY A 26 32.15 30.63 5.60
CA GLY A 26 32.80 31.86 5.15
C GLY A 26 33.79 31.65 3.99
N ASN A 27 33.79 30.51 3.31
CA ASN A 27 34.62 30.30 2.14
C ASN A 27 33.97 30.96 0.93
N ILE A 28 34.79 31.64 0.13
CA ILE A 28 34.35 32.36 -1.08
C ILE A 28 34.17 31.35 -2.21
N LEU A 29 32.90 31.13 -2.58
CA LEU A 29 32.52 30.25 -3.70
C LEU A 29 32.58 30.97 -5.04
N TYR A 30 32.40 32.29 -5.04
CA TYR A 30 32.53 33.17 -6.20
C TYR A 30 32.90 34.56 -5.71
N SER A 31 33.77 35.24 -6.46
CA SER A 31 34.13 36.63 -6.25
C SER A 31 34.15 37.35 -7.57
N SER A 32 33.75 38.62 -7.56
CA SER A 32 33.95 39.52 -8.70
C SER A 32 35.46 39.83 -8.94
N ASP A 33 36.29 39.62 -7.95
CA ASP A 33 37.74 39.62 -8.03
C ASP A 33 38.27 38.19 -7.91
N LEU A 34 38.72 37.61 -9.04
CA LEU A 34 39.10 36.20 -9.16
C LEU A 34 40.25 35.78 -8.28
N GLN A 35 41.09 36.71 -7.78
CA GLN A 35 42.22 36.40 -6.90
C GLN A 35 41.77 35.85 -5.54
N TYR A 36 40.54 36.07 -5.10
CA TYR A 36 40.01 35.62 -3.82
C TYR A 36 39.13 34.37 -3.92
N LEU A 37 39.05 33.74 -5.09
CA LEU A 37 38.25 32.56 -5.29
C LEU A 37 38.80 31.37 -4.50
N GLY A 38 37.99 30.78 -3.61
CA GLY A 38 38.40 29.65 -2.77
C GLY A 38 39.03 30.04 -1.44
N ASP A 39 39.29 31.34 -1.20
CA ASP A 39 39.80 31.85 0.08
C ASP A 39 38.69 32.04 1.11
N LYS A 40 39.08 32.24 2.37
CA LYS A 40 38.14 32.70 3.39
C LYS A 40 37.88 34.20 3.23
N LEU A 41 36.63 34.59 3.48
CA LEU A 41 36.20 35.99 3.39
C LEU A 41 37.03 36.91 4.30
N GLU A 42 37.51 36.41 5.44
CA GLU A 42 38.40 37.07 6.39
C GLU A 42 39.75 37.52 5.75
N ASN A 43 40.22 36.76 4.76
CA ASN A 43 41.47 37.06 4.04
C ASN A 43 41.27 38.10 2.92
N ALA A 44 40.05 38.19 2.37
CA ALA A 44 39.73 39.13 1.31
C ALA A 44 39.37 40.54 1.83
N GLU A 45 38.86 40.64 3.05
CA GLU A 45 38.39 41.88 3.65
C GLU A 45 38.91 42.03 5.09
N ASN A 46 39.67 43.11 5.34
CA ASN A 46 40.37 43.37 6.59
C ASN A 46 39.46 43.65 7.82
N SER A 47 38.18 43.84 7.64
CA SER A 47 37.20 44.14 8.71
C SER A 47 35.84 43.66 8.29
N ILE A 48 35.49 42.42 8.71
CA ILE A 48 34.18 41.85 8.44
C ILE A 48 33.30 42.07 9.68
N PRO A 49 32.10 42.64 9.54
CA PRO A 49 31.13 42.67 10.60
C PRO A 49 30.71 41.24 10.95
N GLN A 50 30.57 40.94 12.25
CA GLN A 50 29.97 39.67 12.66
C GLN A 50 28.56 39.56 12.08
N TYR A 51 28.35 38.62 11.17
CA TYR A 51 27.03 38.36 10.61
C TYR A 51 26.40 37.16 11.33
N ASP A 52 25.13 37.33 11.71
CA ASP A 52 24.37 36.22 12.26
C ASP A 52 23.84 35.38 11.08
N LYS A 53 23.96 34.03 11.21
CA LYS A 53 23.63 33.05 10.16
C LYS A 53 22.13 32.97 9.79
N LYS A 54 21.27 33.81 10.38
CA LYS A 54 19.81 33.77 10.25
C LYS A 54 19.21 35.11 9.85
N GLY A 55 19.31 35.51 8.57
CA GLY A 55 18.51 36.66 8.11
C GLY A 55 19.18 37.54 7.06
N VAL A 56 18.47 38.57 6.66
CA VAL A 56 18.97 39.65 5.81
C VAL A 56 19.49 40.76 6.72
N TYR A 57 20.78 41.06 6.68
CA TYR A 57 21.37 42.14 7.47
C TYR A 57 21.97 43.20 6.57
N VAL A 58 21.58 44.45 6.80
CA VAL A 58 22.28 45.63 6.31
C VAL A 58 23.00 46.23 7.52
N THR A 59 24.31 46.04 7.62
CA THR A 59 25.11 46.66 8.68
C THR A 59 25.97 47.79 8.13
N GLU A 60 25.68 49.00 8.57
CA GLU A 60 26.51 50.16 8.31
C GLU A 60 27.57 50.26 9.42
N TYR A 61 28.85 49.97 9.10
CA TYR A 61 29.94 50.11 10.03
C TYR A 61 30.57 51.50 9.90
N LYS A 62 30.43 52.32 10.91
CA LYS A 62 30.94 53.72 10.93
C LYS A 62 32.46 53.88 10.85
N MET A 63 33.26 52.84 10.99
CA MET A 63 34.72 52.87 10.91
C MET A 63 35.31 52.38 9.58
N ALA A 64 34.56 51.71 8.74
CA ALA A 64 35.03 51.26 7.44
C ALA A 64 34.50 52.16 6.32
N LYS A 65 35.32 52.43 5.32
CA LYS A 65 34.92 53.16 4.10
C LYS A 65 33.89 52.38 3.25
N ASN A 66 33.49 51.20 3.66
CA ASN A 66 32.71 50.25 2.87
C ASN A 66 31.34 49.93 3.55
N ILE A 67 30.31 49.74 2.74
CA ILE A 67 29.00 49.25 3.12
C ILE A 67 28.94 47.77 2.77
N TYR A 68 28.59 46.93 3.73
CA TYR A 68 28.46 45.49 3.59
C TYR A 68 26.98 45.14 3.59
N ILE A 69 26.50 44.48 2.55
CA ILE A 69 25.14 43.94 2.44
C ILE A 69 25.24 42.41 2.34
N TYR A 70 24.76 41.71 3.34
CA TYR A 70 24.72 40.26 3.34
C TYR A 70 23.29 39.76 3.22
N VAL A 71 23.03 38.84 2.28
CA VAL A 71 21.75 38.21 2.03
C VAL A 71 21.91 36.70 2.14
N SER A 72 21.34 36.08 3.20
CA SER A 72 21.29 34.64 3.32
C SER A 72 20.13 34.08 2.49
N MET A 73 20.38 33.06 1.70
CA MET A 73 19.33 32.36 0.96
C MET A 73 18.69 31.30 1.84
N LYS A 74 17.40 31.44 2.14
CA LYS A 74 16.60 30.47 2.89
C LYS A 74 16.66 29.10 2.19
N ASN A 75 17.02 28.06 2.93
CA ASN A 75 17.19 26.68 2.45
C ASN A 75 18.43 26.37 1.56
N ARG A 76 19.39 27.27 1.42
CA ARG A 76 20.68 26.93 0.79
C ARG A 76 21.83 27.38 1.68
N ASP A 77 22.90 26.60 1.65
CA ASP A 77 24.10 26.85 2.45
C ASP A 77 25.01 27.93 1.84
N VAL A 78 24.40 28.90 1.18
CA VAL A 78 25.10 29.95 0.41
C VAL A 78 24.52 31.31 0.73
N GLY A 79 25.36 32.29 0.97
CA GLY A 79 25.02 33.69 1.15
C GLY A 79 25.63 34.55 0.09
N LEU A 80 25.00 35.70 -0.20
CA LEU A 80 25.47 36.73 -1.07
C LEU A 80 25.97 37.91 -0.23
N MET A 81 27.21 38.36 -0.43
CA MET A 81 27.74 39.55 0.22
C MET A 81 28.15 40.58 -0.85
N LEU A 82 27.60 41.78 -0.78
CA LEU A 82 27.98 42.93 -1.59
C LEU A 82 28.75 43.89 -0.72
N VAL A 83 29.96 44.26 -1.16
CA VAL A 83 30.81 45.24 -0.51
C VAL A 83 30.92 46.46 -1.46
N SER A 84 30.42 47.61 -1.02
CA SER A 84 30.44 48.83 -1.85
C SER A 84 31.12 50.01 -1.13
N ASP A 85 31.85 50.85 -1.87
CA ASP A 85 32.48 52.03 -1.36
C ASP A 85 31.43 53.08 -0.92
N ARG A 86 31.56 53.62 0.28
CA ARG A 86 30.59 54.55 0.92
C ARG A 86 30.26 55.78 0.04
N LYS A 87 31.19 56.22 -0.77
CA LYS A 87 31.01 57.37 -1.70
C LYS A 87 29.92 57.13 -2.75
N TRP A 88 29.56 55.91 -3.00
CA TRP A 88 28.55 55.57 -4.01
C TRP A 88 27.11 55.75 -3.48
N THR A 89 26.91 55.65 -2.18
CA THR A 89 25.58 55.76 -1.55
C THR A 89 25.24 57.20 -1.16
N GLU A 90 26.23 58.10 -1.03
CA GLU A 90 25.97 59.52 -0.68
C GLU A 90 25.28 60.31 -1.81
N GLY A 91 25.24 59.76 -3.04
CA GLY A 91 24.55 60.37 -4.19
C GLY A 91 23.16 59.83 -4.48
N ILE A 92 22.74 58.72 -3.81
CA ILE A 92 21.44 58.12 -4.05
C ILE A 92 20.52 58.46 -2.86
N PRO A 93 19.43 59.24 -3.06
CA PRO A 93 18.48 59.52 -1.99
C PRO A 93 17.96 58.20 -1.37
N ALA A 94 17.94 58.13 -0.05
CA ALA A 94 17.43 56.95 0.67
C ALA A 94 16.03 56.51 0.20
N PHE A 95 15.27 57.45 -0.33
CA PHE A 95 13.96 57.21 -0.96
C PHE A 95 14.04 56.29 -2.19
N ILE A 96 15.08 56.41 -3.04
CA ILE A 96 15.24 55.57 -4.26
C ILE A 96 15.57 54.15 -3.84
N ILE A 97 16.38 53.94 -2.80
CA ILE A 97 16.68 52.60 -2.26
C ILE A 97 15.41 51.96 -1.67
N LEU A 98 14.64 52.74 -0.91
CA LEU A 98 13.37 52.28 -0.35
C LEU A 98 12.37 51.90 -1.46
N LEU A 99 12.25 52.71 -2.48
CA LEU A 99 11.39 52.47 -3.64
C LEU A 99 11.81 51.21 -4.41
N ALA A 100 13.11 50.98 -4.61
CA ALA A 100 13.62 49.75 -5.22
C ALA A 100 13.33 48.50 -4.42
N ILE A 101 13.43 48.58 -3.08
CA ILE A 101 13.07 47.47 -2.18
C ILE A 101 11.56 47.17 -2.24
N LEU A 102 10.72 48.22 -2.22
CA LEU A 102 9.27 48.05 -2.33
C LEU A 102 8.86 47.46 -3.66
N LEU A 103 9.48 47.89 -4.76
CA LEU A 103 9.24 47.33 -6.11
C LEU A 103 9.65 45.85 -6.16
N ALA A 104 10.81 45.50 -5.62
CA ALA A 104 11.29 44.12 -5.58
C ALA A 104 10.34 43.20 -4.76
N LEU A 105 9.85 43.69 -3.63
CA LEU A 105 8.86 42.98 -2.82
C LEU A 105 7.53 42.81 -3.57
N PHE A 106 7.07 43.85 -4.28
CA PHE A 106 5.84 43.79 -5.07
C PHE A 106 5.96 42.77 -6.22
N VAL A 107 7.08 42.81 -6.96
CA VAL A 107 7.34 41.83 -8.03
C VAL A 107 7.44 40.39 -7.47
N SER A 108 8.11 40.21 -6.35
CA SER A 108 8.21 38.90 -5.69
C SER A 108 6.84 38.38 -5.26
N MET A 109 6.00 39.24 -4.67
CA MET A 109 4.63 38.88 -4.26
C MET A 109 3.77 38.55 -5.49
N PHE A 110 3.89 39.32 -6.58
CA PHE A 110 3.18 39.10 -7.83
C PHE A 110 3.56 37.76 -8.49
N ILE A 111 4.87 37.47 -8.56
CA ILE A 111 5.36 36.16 -9.06
C ILE A 111 4.89 35.02 -8.18
N SER A 112 4.93 35.17 -6.85
CA SER A 112 4.42 34.16 -5.92
C SER A 112 2.93 33.90 -6.11
N LEU A 113 2.13 34.93 -6.32
CA LEU A 113 0.69 34.82 -6.58
C LEU A 113 0.43 34.11 -7.92
N LEU A 114 1.16 34.46 -8.98
CA LEU A 114 1.07 33.78 -10.28
C LEU A 114 1.44 32.30 -10.18
N LEU A 115 2.54 31.98 -9.49
CA LEU A 115 2.96 30.58 -9.27
C LEU A 115 1.91 29.81 -8.47
N THR A 116 1.35 30.43 -7.44
CA THR A 116 0.32 29.79 -6.60
C THR A 116 -0.95 29.54 -7.40
N THR A 117 -1.41 30.52 -8.18
CA THR A 117 -2.68 30.37 -8.92
C THR A 117 -2.54 29.50 -10.17
N ARG A 118 -1.40 29.58 -10.89
CA ARG A 118 -1.21 28.85 -12.15
C ARG A 118 -0.58 27.47 -12.00
N LEU A 119 0.27 27.24 -11.00
CA LEU A 119 0.95 25.95 -10.84
C LEU A 119 0.51 25.18 -9.58
N TYR A 120 0.42 25.86 -8.44
CA TYR A 120 0.16 25.15 -7.18
C TYR A 120 -1.31 24.72 -7.02
N LYS A 121 -2.23 25.60 -7.42
CA LYS A 121 -3.67 25.31 -7.30
C LYS A 121 -4.14 24.12 -8.17
N PRO A 122 -3.70 23.98 -9.44
CA PRO A 122 -3.97 22.78 -10.23
C PRO A 122 -3.35 21.52 -9.64
N LEU A 123 -2.11 21.62 -9.09
CA LEU A 123 -1.41 20.49 -8.49
C LEU A 123 -2.06 20.00 -7.17
N THR A 124 -2.54 20.91 -6.32
CA THR A 124 -3.27 20.50 -5.10
C THR A 124 -4.62 19.89 -5.42
N ASN A 125 -5.33 20.42 -6.41
CA ASN A 125 -6.57 19.82 -6.89
C ASN A 125 -6.33 18.42 -7.48
N MET A 126 -5.15 18.12 -8.04
CA MET A 126 -4.77 16.77 -8.49
C MET A 126 -4.58 15.78 -7.33
N LEU A 127 -4.06 16.23 -6.20
CA LEU A 127 -3.88 15.38 -5.02
C LEU A 127 -5.21 15.04 -4.33
N ASP A 128 -6.22 15.92 -4.47
CA ASP A 128 -7.56 15.71 -3.92
C ASP A 128 -8.47 14.83 -4.83
N ILE A 129 -8.07 14.56 -6.07
CA ILE A 129 -8.82 13.72 -7.05
C ILE A 129 -8.87 12.23 -6.65
N ASP A 130 -8.03 11.77 -5.74
CA ASP A 130 -8.16 10.40 -5.17
C ASP A 130 -9.52 10.20 -4.46
N ASN A 131 -10.30 11.26 -4.25
CA ASN A 131 -11.62 11.26 -3.62
C ASN A 131 -12.82 11.37 -4.61
N GLY A 132 -12.61 11.12 -5.90
CA GLY A 132 -13.73 10.92 -6.87
C GLY A 132 -14.39 12.18 -7.44
N ILE A 133 -13.69 13.30 -7.54
CA ILE A 133 -14.22 14.56 -8.10
C ILE A 133 -14.02 14.61 -9.62
N ASP A 134 -15.06 15.04 -10.34
CA ASP A 134 -15.16 15.10 -11.81
C ASP A 134 -14.08 16.06 -12.41
N THR A 135 -13.25 15.53 -13.30
CA THR A 135 -12.11 16.21 -13.94
C THR A 135 -12.48 17.39 -14.83
N ARG A 136 -13.75 17.58 -15.17
CA ARG A 136 -14.21 18.62 -16.11
C ARG A 136 -14.18 20.05 -15.57
N VAL A 137 -13.97 20.23 -14.26
CA VAL A 137 -14.05 21.55 -13.60
C VAL A 137 -12.67 22.26 -13.53
N ILE A 138 -11.57 21.58 -13.88
CA ILE A 138 -10.21 22.06 -13.59
C ILE A 138 -9.54 22.76 -14.77
N CYS A 139 -10.08 22.63 -16.00
CA CYS A 139 -9.42 23.08 -17.20
C CYS A 139 -9.65 24.58 -17.48
N GLY A 140 -8.66 25.42 -17.16
CA GLY A 140 -8.47 26.71 -17.77
C GLY A 140 -7.86 26.58 -19.18
N GLU A 141 -7.86 27.65 -19.98
CA GLU A 141 -7.49 27.67 -21.41
C GLU A 141 -6.03 27.35 -21.76
N ASP A 142 -5.17 26.97 -20.82
CA ASP A 142 -3.75 26.65 -21.08
C ASP A 142 -3.60 25.19 -21.57
N ASN A 143 -3.45 25.01 -22.88
CA ASN A 143 -3.37 23.70 -23.55
C ASN A 143 -2.19 22.82 -23.07
N GLU A 144 -1.03 23.37 -22.75
CA GLU A 144 0.18 22.60 -22.37
C GLU A 144 0.05 21.92 -21.01
N ILE A 145 -0.59 22.57 -20.05
CA ILE A 145 -0.82 21.99 -18.71
C ILE A 145 -1.86 20.89 -18.78
N ASN A 146 -2.88 21.06 -19.60
CA ASN A 146 -3.93 20.07 -19.81
C ASN A 146 -3.38 18.81 -20.48
N GLU A 147 -2.51 18.95 -21.47
CA GLU A 147 -1.84 17.84 -22.15
C GLU A 147 -0.93 17.05 -21.20
N PHE A 148 -0.20 17.77 -20.32
CA PHE A 148 0.60 17.13 -19.28
C PHE A 148 -0.26 16.38 -18.24
N ILE A 149 -1.39 16.96 -17.85
CA ILE A 149 -2.37 16.34 -16.94
C ILE A 149 -2.93 15.06 -17.55
N GLU A 150 -3.40 15.10 -18.80
CA GLU A 150 -3.88 13.91 -19.51
C GLU A 150 -2.81 12.83 -19.64
N TYR A 151 -1.57 13.23 -19.91
CA TYR A 151 -0.43 12.31 -19.97
C TYR A 151 -0.19 11.59 -18.64
N VAL A 152 -0.21 12.33 -17.52
CA VAL A 152 -0.07 11.75 -16.17
C VAL A 152 -1.21 10.79 -15.83
N PHE A 153 -2.46 11.15 -16.18
CA PHE A 153 -3.60 10.25 -15.97
C PHE A 153 -3.51 8.99 -16.80
N ARG A 154 -3.08 9.10 -18.05
CA ARG A 154 -2.86 7.95 -18.92
C ARG A 154 -1.77 7.03 -18.36
N LEU A 155 -0.63 7.60 -17.91
CA LEU A 155 0.43 6.83 -17.26
C LEU A 155 -0.05 6.14 -15.97
N LYS A 156 -0.88 6.82 -15.16
CA LYS A 156 -1.46 6.22 -13.94
C LYS A 156 -2.39 5.06 -14.31
N GLY A 157 -3.21 5.22 -15.34
CA GLY A 157 -4.09 4.17 -15.87
C GLY A 157 -3.32 2.98 -16.44
N GLU A 158 -2.29 3.22 -17.24
CA GLU A 158 -1.40 2.18 -17.78
C GLU A 158 -0.66 1.44 -16.66
N LYS A 159 -0.18 2.16 -15.64
CA LYS A 159 0.45 1.54 -14.46
C LYS A 159 -0.51 0.62 -13.72
N GLN A 160 -1.74 1.06 -13.46
CA GLN A 160 -2.77 0.24 -12.80
C GLN A 160 -3.14 -0.99 -13.64
N HIS A 161 -3.21 -0.84 -14.95
CA HIS A 161 -3.45 -1.97 -15.87
C HIS A 161 -2.31 -2.99 -15.80
N ILE A 162 -1.06 -2.54 -15.88
CA ILE A 162 0.14 -3.40 -15.79
C ILE A 162 0.20 -4.09 -14.42
N GLU A 163 -0.09 -3.39 -13.32
CA GLU A 163 -0.14 -3.98 -11.98
C GLU A 163 -1.22 -5.06 -11.88
N SER A 164 -2.38 -4.85 -12.49
CA SER A 164 -3.47 -5.82 -12.55
C SER A 164 -3.08 -7.04 -13.39
N GLU A 165 -2.53 -6.84 -14.59
CA GLU A 165 -2.03 -7.93 -15.44
C GLU A 165 -0.89 -8.72 -14.78
N PHE A 166 0.02 -8.01 -14.10
CA PHE A 166 1.09 -8.67 -13.35
C PHE A 166 0.55 -9.52 -12.21
N ALA A 167 -0.43 -8.99 -11.45
CA ALA A 167 -1.09 -9.74 -10.39
C ALA A 167 -1.82 -10.98 -10.91
N GLN A 168 -2.54 -10.85 -12.04
CA GLN A 168 -3.20 -11.99 -12.70
C GLN A 168 -2.19 -13.03 -13.20
N THR A 169 -1.11 -12.59 -13.83
CA THR A 169 -0.05 -13.47 -14.34
C THR A 169 0.68 -14.18 -13.21
N ALA A 170 1.00 -13.46 -12.13
CA ALA A 170 1.61 -14.05 -10.93
C ALA A 170 0.70 -15.10 -10.29
N MET A 171 -0.60 -14.83 -10.23
CA MET A 171 -1.59 -15.77 -9.73
C MET A 171 -1.75 -16.99 -10.65
N MET A 172 -1.72 -16.79 -11.95
CA MET A 172 -1.74 -17.88 -12.94
C MET A 172 -0.48 -18.75 -12.86
N LEU A 173 0.70 -18.15 -12.70
CA LEU A 173 1.96 -18.88 -12.49
C LEU A 173 1.93 -19.67 -11.17
N GLN A 174 1.46 -19.07 -10.09
CA GLN A 174 1.33 -19.77 -8.82
C GLN A 174 0.35 -20.95 -8.91
N ASN A 175 -0.79 -20.77 -9.57
CA ASN A 175 -1.75 -21.82 -9.80
C ASN A 175 -1.19 -22.93 -10.69
N THR A 176 -0.43 -22.57 -11.72
CA THR A 176 0.25 -23.54 -12.60
C THR A 176 1.33 -24.32 -11.85
N GLN A 177 2.09 -23.67 -10.98
CA GLN A 177 3.06 -24.34 -10.10
C GLN A 177 2.38 -25.30 -9.12
N VAL A 178 1.28 -24.86 -8.49
CA VAL A 178 0.48 -25.71 -7.60
C VAL A 178 -0.10 -26.89 -8.37
N ALA A 179 -0.66 -26.68 -9.56
CA ALA A 179 -1.17 -27.75 -10.43
C ALA A 179 -0.07 -28.71 -10.87
N ALA A 180 1.13 -28.20 -11.20
CA ALA A 180 2.29 -29.02 -11.54
C ALA A 180 2.78 -29.85 -10.34
N LEU A 181 2.82 -29.28 -9.15
CA LEU A 181 3.13 -30.01 -7.92
C LEU A 181 2.06 -31.05 -7.56
N GLN A 182 0.79 -30.71 -7.76
CA GLN A 182 -0.34 -31.62 -7.58
C GLN A 182 -0.35 -32.78 -8.61
N SER A 183 0.09 -32.50 -9.85
CA SER A 183 0.20 -33.55 -10.89
C SER A 183 1.32 -34.57 -10.59
N GLN A 184 2.33 -34.20 -9.78
CA GLN A 184 3.35 -35.14 -9.29
C GLN A 184 2.78 -36.16 -8.28
N LEU A 185 1.71 -35.79 -7.56
CA LEU A 185 0.90 -36.73 -6.80
C LEU A 185 -0.11 -37.33 -7.78
N ASN A 186 0.18 -38.48 -8.37
CA ASN A 186 -0.76 -39.12 -9.27
C ASN A 186 -2.15 -39.28 -8.60
N PRO A 187 -3.15 -38.38 -8.90
CA PRO A 187 -4.43 -38.38 -8.19
C PRO A 187 -5.17 -39.69 -8.35
N HIS A 188 -5.07 -40.27 -9.53
CA HIS A 188 -5.67 -41.55 -9.87
C HIS A 188 -5.08 -42.68 -9.02
N PHE A 189 -3.77 -42.69 -8.79
CA PHE A 189 -3.14 -43.67 -7.89
C PHE A 189 -3.65 -43.54 -6.45
N LEU A 190 -3.77 -42.32 -5.93
CA LEU A 190 -4.27 -42.09 -4.59
C LEU A 190 -5.73 -42.56 -4.44
N PHE A 191 -6.60 -42.24 -5.40
CA PHE A 191 -7.99 -42.68 -5.40
C PHE A 191 -8.11 -44.20 -5.47
N ASN A 192 -7.37 -44.84 -6.37
CA ASN A 192 -7.38 -46.29 -6.51
C ASN A 192 -6.87 -46.97 -5.23
N THR A 193 -5.85 -46.42 -4.60
CA THR A 193 -5.31 -46.94 -3.32
C THR A 193 -6.33 -46.81 -2.20
N LEU A 194 -7.02 -45.66 -2.07
CA LEU A 194 -8.08 -45.48 -1.06
C LEU A 194 -9.27 -46.40 -1.32
N GLN A 195 -9.65 -46.57 -2.59
CA GLN A 195 -10.73 -47.53 -2.94
C GLN A 195 -10.34 -48.97 -2.63
N LEU A 196 -9.09 -49.36 -2.93
CA LEU A 196 -8.56 -50.66 -2.61
C LEU A 196 -8.56 -50.91 -1.10
N LEU A 197 -8.09 -49.96 -0.31
CA LEU A 197 -8.12 -50.02 1.14
C LEU A 197 -9.56 -50.18 1.69
N SER A 198 -10.49 -49.41 1.12
CA SER A 198 -11.91 -49.51 1.46
C SER A 198 -12.45 -50.91 1.16
N ALA A 199 -12.14 -51.47 -0.01
CA ALA A 199 -12.57 -52.82 -0.42
C ALA A 199 -11.97 -53.94 0.48
N ILE A 200 -10.68 -53.81 0.84
CA ILE A 200 -10.03 -54.79 1.76
C ILE A 200 -10.71 -54.75 3.12
N ILE A 201 -10.96 -53.57 3.69
CA ILE A 201 -11.61 -53.42 5.01
C ILE A 201 -13.03 -53.97 4.95
N MET A 202 -13.79 -53.67 3.89
CA MET A 202 -15.15 -54.21 3.72
C MET A 202 -15.14 -55.73 3.61
N ALA A 203 -14.17 -56.31 2.88
CA ALA A 203 -14.05 -57.76 2.75
C ALA A 203 -13.68 -58.45 4.07
N GLU A 204 -12.78 -57.85 4.86
CA GLU A 204 -12.31 -58.37 6.14
C GLU A 204 -13.41 -58.33 7.20
N PHE A 205 -14.09 -57.23 7.33
CA PHE A 205 -15.08 -57.01 8.38
C PHE A 205 -16.53 -57.36 7.97
N LYS A 206 -16.77 -57.57 6.66
CA LYS A 206 -18.11 -57.88 6.08
C LYS A 206 -19.20 -56.86 6.44
N ARG A 207 -18.84 -55.65 6.76
CA ARG A 207 -19.73 -54.53 7.12
C ARG A 207 -19.07 -53.18 6.87
N ASP A 208 -19.87 -52.14 6.74
CA ASP A 208 -19.40 -50.78 6.78
C ASP A 208 -18.82 -50.47 8.15
N THR A 209 -17.56 -50.06 8.15
CA THR A 209 -16.85 -49.67 9.37
C THR A 209 -16.59 -48.16 9.34
N GLU A 210 -16.32 -47.60 10.50
CA GLU A 210 -15.91 -46.20 10.63
C GLU A 210 -14.66 -45.88 9.76
N ALA A 211 -13.75 -46.86 9.59
CA ALA A 211 -12.60 -46.74 8.71
C ALA A 211 -13.00 -46.56 7.26
N VAL A 212 -13.96 -47.32 6.74
CA VAL A 212 -14.50 -47.17 5.38
C VAL A 212 -15.14 -45.80 5.19
N ARG A 213 -15.91 -45.32 6.19
CA ARG A 213 -16.50 -43.99 6.19
C ARG A 213 -15.45 -42.90 6.14
N VAL A 214 -14.38 -42.97 6.92
CA VAL A 214 -13.28 -42.03 6.92
C VAL A 214 -12.57 -42.01 5.55
N ILE A 215 -12.30 -43.16 4.97
CA ILE A 215 -11.69 -43.31 3.64
C ILE A 215 -12.56 -42.63 2.57
N SER A 216 -13.89 -42.84 2.62
CA SER A 216 -14.82 -42.21 1.69
C SER A 216 -14.83 -40.68 1.81
N LEU A 217 -14.85 -40.14 3.04
CA LEU A 217 -14.79 -38.71 3.31
C LEU A 217 -13.47 -38.10 2.79
N ILE A 218 -12.33 -38.74 3.10
CA ILE A 218 -11.01 -38.31 2.61
C ILE A 218 -10.98 -38.30 1.08
N SER A 219 -11.47 -39.36 0.43
CA SER A 219 -11.53 -39.49 -1.02
C SER A 219 -12.37 -38.37 -1.65
N SER A 220 -13.51 -38.04 -1.01
CA SER A 220 -14.37 -36.94 -1.46
C SER A 220 -13.66 -35.56 -1.35
N LEU A 221 -13.02 -35.26 -0.21
CA LEU A 221 -12.28 -34.02 0.00
C LEU A 221 -11.09 -33.90 -0.92
N LEU A 222 -10.34 -35.00 -1.14
CA LEU A 222 -9.19 -35.04 -2.03
C LEU A 222 -9.59 -34.77 -3.48
N ARG A 223 -10.72 -35.35 -3.93
CA ARG A 223 -11.25 -35.11 -5.28
C ARG A 223 -11.53 -33.62 -5.52
N GLU A 224 -12.19 -32.99 -4.57
CA GLU A 224 -12.50 -31.55 -4.66
C GLU A 224 -11.27 -30.65 -4.53
N ALA A 225 -10.25 -31.06 -3.79
CA ALA A 225 -8.99 -30.31 -3.66
C ALA A 225 -8.13 -30.38 -4.94
N ILE A 226 -8.20 -31.49 -5.69
CA ILE A 226 -7.42 -31.70 -6.91
C ILE A 226 -8.11 -31.09 -8.14
N ASP A 227 -9.44 -30.96 -8.11
CA ASP A 227 -10.18 -30.34 -9.21
C ASP A 227 -9.85 -28.83 -9.30
N VAL A 228 -9.13 -28.46 -10.34
CA VAL A 228 -8.74 -27.07 -10.66
C VAL A 228 -9.66 -26.40 -11.68
N SER A 229 -10.73 -27.06 -12.12
CA SER A 229 -11.60 -26.60 -13.21
C SER A 229 -12.37 -25.32 -12.88
N GLU A 230 -12.66 -25.08 -11.58
CA GLU A 230 -13.44 -23.94 -11.13
C GLU A 230 -12.75 -23.20 -9.99
N PHE A 231 -12.75 -21.87 -10.03
CA PHE A 231 -12.23 -21.03 -8.95
C PHE A 231 -13.28 -20.69 -7.90
N PHE A 232 -14.52 -20.74 -8.28
CA PHE A 232 -15.68 -20.37 -7.46
C PHE A 232 -16.64 -21.54 -7.35
N ARG A 233 -17.47 -21.49 -6.31
CA ARG A 233 -18.59 -22.43 -6.09
C ARG A 233 -19.71 -21.75 -5.30
N PRO A 234 -20.92 -22.31 -5.23
CA PRO A 234 -21.94 -21.82 -4.33
C PRO A 234 -21.55 -22.10 -2.87
N LEU A 235 -21.97 -21.23 -1.95
CA LEU A 235 -21.70 -21.37 -0.52
C LEU A 235 -22.19 -22.73 0.03
N SER A 236 -23.33 -23.24 -0.47
CA SER A 236 -23.84 -24.56 -0.10
C SER A 236 -22.83 -25.69 -0.31
N LYS A 237 -22.12 -25.67 -1.45
CA LYS A 237 -21.09 -26.65 -1.77
C LYS A 237 -19.87 -26.53 -0.84
N GLU A 238 -19.43 -25.31 -0.57
CA GLU A 238 -18.34 -25.04 0.36
C GLU A 238 -18.67 -25.47 1.78
N THR A 239 -19.92 -25.24 2.21
CA THR A 239 -20.44 -25.69 3.51
C THR A 239 -20.52 -27.22 3.59
N GLU A 240 -20.99 -27.90 2.54
CA GLU A 240 -21.05 -29.37 2.49
C GLU A 240 -19.65 -29.98 2.66
N LEU A 241 -18.66 -29.48 1.95
CA LEU A 241 -17.28 -29.97 2.05
C LEU A 241 -16.68 -29.70 3.43
N SER A 242 -16.96 -28.53 3.98
CA SER A 242 -16.55 -28.19 5.34
C SER A 242 -17.20 -29.14 6.39
N LYS A 243 -18.45 -29.52 6.21
CA LYS A 243 -19.11 -30.50 7.06
C LYS A 243 -18.41 -31.87 6.98
N LYS A 244 -18.02 -32.33 5.80
CA LYS A 244 -17.26 -33.58 5.63
C LYS A 244 -15.90 -33.52 6.35
N TYR A 245 -15.20 -32.38 6.25
CA TYR A 245 -13.96 -32.14 6.98
C TYR A 245 -14.19 -32.23 8.52
N ILE A 246 -15.22 -31.56 9.02
CA ILE A 246 -15.57 -31.55 10.43
C ILE A 246 -15.91 -32.97 10.92
N GLU A 247 -16.56 -33.78 10.08
CA GLU A 247 -16.87 -35.18 10.41
C GLU A 247 -15.59 -35.99 10.64
N ILE A 248 -14.59 -35.88 9.81
CA ILE A 248 -13.29 -36.52 10.01
C ILE A 248 -12.63 -36.00 11.31
N GLN A 249 -12.68 -34.70 11.59
CA GLN A 249 -12.11 -34.18 12.82
C GLN A 249 -12.85 -34.62 14.08
N LYS A 250 -14.17 -34.87 14.01
CA LYS A 250 -14.94 -35.43 15.11
C LYS A 250 -14.56 -36.88 15.39
N ILE A 251 -14.26 -37.67 14.37
CA ILE A 251 -13.75 -39.04 14.52
C ILE A 251 -12.36 -39.00 15.17
N ARG A 252 -11.50 -38.06 14.75
CA ARG A 252 -10.17 -37.93 15.32
C ARG A 252 -10.14 -37.39 16.74
N TYR A 253 -11.11 -36.56 17.10
CA TYR A 253 -11.21 -35.89 18.41
C TYR A 253 -12.64 -36.06 18.97
N PRO A 254 -13.02 -37.29 19.40
CA PRO A 254 -14.37 -37.59 19.89
C PRO A 254 -14.75 -36.66 21.05
N GLU A 255 -15.98 -36.17 21.06
CA GLU A 255 -16.57 -35.36 22.12
C GLU A 255 -15.85 -34.03 22.42
N LYS A 256 -14.77 -33.70 21.70
CA LYS A 256 -13.93 -32.52 21.98
C LYS A 256 -14.60 -31.23 21.57
N PHE A 257 -15.43 -31.25 20.52
CA PHE A 257 -16.12 -30.05 20.03
C PHE A 257 -17.44 -30.38 19.30
N SER A 258 -18.25 -29.33 19.13
CA SER A 258 -19.42 -29.32 18.25
C SER A 258 -19.34 -28.14 17.28
N VAL A 259 -20.01 -28.27 16.12
CA VAL A 259 -20.12 -27.20 15.13
C VAL A 259 -21.60 -26.96 14.87
N GLU A 260 -22.00 -25.71 15.03
CA GLU A 260 -23.34 -25.19 14.74
C GLU A 260 -23.27 -24.43 13.39
N TRP A 261 -24.21 -24.74 12.50
CA TRP A 261 -24.31 -24.17 11.18
C TRP A 261 -25.59 -23.37 11.06
N ASP A 262 -25.47 -22.05 10.94
CA ASP A 262 -26.57 -21.10 10.77
C ASP A 262 -26.40 -20.37 9.45
N ILE A 263 -26.83 -21.02 8.37
CA ILE A 263 -26.73 -20.51 7.01
C ILE A 263 -28.06 -19.87 6.62
N GLU A 264 -28.07 -18.55 6.55
CA GLU A 264 -29.31 -17.81 6.23
C GLU A 264 -29.80 -18.15 4.82
N SER A 265 -31.11 -18.33 4.70
CA SER A 265 -31.77 -18.63 3.44
C SER A 265 -31.46 -17.54 2.40
N GLY A 266 -31.06 -17.98 1.20
CA GLY A 266 -30.61 -17.08 0.12
C GLY A 266 -29.10 -16.86 0.04
N THR A 267 -28.31 -17.15 1.11
CA THR A 267 -26.86 -17.10 1.02
C THR A 267 -26.26 -18.36 0.38
N GLU A 268 -26.96 -19.46 0.41
CA GLU A 268 -26.52 -20.77 -0.06
C GLU A 268 -26.08 -20.80 -1.55
N SER A 269 -26.78 -20.02 -2.37
CA SER A 269 -26.53 -19.94 -3.82
C SER A 269 -25.49 -18.87 -4.20
N LEU A 270 -24.96 -18.13 -3.21
CA LEU A 270 -23.99 -17.07 -3.49
C LEU A 270 -22.61 -17.65 -3.79
N LYS A 271 -21.94 -16.95 -4.68
CA LYS A 271 -20.60 -17.28 -5.20
C LYS A 271 -19.52 -17.03 -4.17
N VAL A 272 -18.77 -18.06 -3.84
CA VAL A 272 -17.61 -17.98 -2.94
C VAL A 272 -16.38 -18.62 -3.56
N PRO A 273 -15.16 -18.17 -3.23
CA PRO A 273 -13.93 -18.86 -3.64
C PRO A 273 -13.86 -20.26 -3.02
N LYS A 274 -13.35 -21.25 -3.76
CA LYS A 274 -13.10 -22.60 -3.25
C LYS A 274 -12.19 -22.61 -2.01
N CYS A 275 -12.40 -23.53 -1.10
CA CYS A 275 -11.56 -23.76 0.09
C CYS A 275 -11.35 -22.50 0.94
N ILE A 276 -12.42 -21.72 1.18
CA ILE A 276 -12.37 -20.51 2.00
C ILE A 276 -12.68 -20.78 3.47
N LEU A 277 -13.62 -21.72 3.75
CA LEU A 277 -14.05 -22.07 5.11
C LEU A 277 -13.11 -23.05 5.80
N GLN A 278 -12.63 -24.07 5.07
CA GLN A 278 -11.85 -25.15 5.65
C GLN A 278 -10.61 -24.67 6.43
N PRO A 279 -9.75 -23.76 5.93
CA PRO A 279 -8.56 -23.32 6.67
C PRO A 279 -8.91 -22.52 7.94
N ILE A 280 -10.07 -21.86 7.96
CA ILE A 280 -10.53 -21.10 9.13
C ILE A 280 -11.00 -22.10 10.21
N LEU A 281 -11.79 -23.08 9.83
CA LEU A 281 -12.24 -24.17 10.72
C LEU A 281 -11.05 -24.96 11.25
N GLU A 282 -10.05 -25.23 10.42
CA GLU A 282 -8.81 -25.88 10.83
C GLU A 282 -8.08 -25.06 11.91
N ASN A 283 -7.97 -23.74 11.72
CA ASN A 283 -7.37 -22.85 12.71
C ASN A 283 -8.17 -22.83 14.03
N SER A 284 -9.50 -22.73 13.96
CA SER A 284 -10.36 -22.76 15.15
C SER A 284 -10.19 -24.07 15.92
N ILE A 285 -10.14 -25.22 15.25
CA ILE A 285 -9.90 -26.51 15.91
C ILE A 285 -8.49 -26.57 16.50
N ALA A 286 -7.46 -26.37 15.68
CA ALA A 286 -6.06 -26.63 16.07
C ALA A 286 -5.53 -25.63 17.11
N TYR A 287 -5.88 -24.37 16.97
CA TYR A 287 -5.35 -23.30 17.81
C TYR A 287 -6.31 -22.80 18.89
N GLY A 288 -7.62 -22.87 18.64
CA GLY A 288 -8.66 -22.47 19.59
C GLY A 288 -9.08 -23.64 20.50
N ILE A 289 -9.75 -24.62 19.92
CA ILE A 289 -10.51 -25.64 20.62
C ILE A 289 -9.65 -26.72 21.29
N LEU A 290 -8.64 -27.25 20.58
CA LEU A 290 -7.83 -28.37 21.13
C LEU A 290 -7.03 -27.97 22.37
N ARG A 291 -6.90 -26.70 22.66
CA ARG A 291 -6.24 -26.16 23.85
C ARG A 291 -7.20 -26.03 25.06
N LEU A 292 -8.51 -26.15 24.86
CA LEU A 292 -9.48 -26.10 25.92
C LEU A 292 -9.48 -27.42 26.74
N LYS A 293 -9.79 -27.33 28.00
CA LYS A 293 -10.09 -28.55 28.85
C LYS A 293 -11.52 -29.04 28.61
N GLU A 294 -12.42 -28.12 28.36
CA GLU A 294 -13.85 -28.37 28.14
C GLU A 294 -14.16 -28.58 26.65
N LYS A 295 -15.42 -28.99 26.38
CA LYS A 295 -15.92 -29.15 25.02
C LYS A 295 -16.02 -27.78 24.33
N GLY A 296 -15.41 -27.65 23.16
CA GLY A 296 -15.46 -26.43 22.35
C GLY A 296 -16.71 -26.35 21.48
N ILE A 297 -17.07 -25.14 21.08
CA ILE A 297 -18.17 -24.85 20.17
C ILE A 297 -17.63 -23.94 19.05
N ILE A 298 -17.89 -24.31 17.81
CA ILE A 298 -17.64 -23.50 16.66
C ILE A 298 -19.00 -23.14 16.03
N ARG A 299 -19.24 -21.86 15.74
CA ARG A 299 -20.43 -21.39 15.04
C ARG A 299 -20.04 -20.84 13.69
N VAL A 300 -20.71 -21.30 12.65
CA VAL A 300 -20.60 -20.77 11.29
C VAL A 300 -21.92 -20.13 10.95
N HIS A 301 -21.90 -18.81 10.77
CA HIS A 301 -23.08 -18.03 10.45
C HIS A 301 -22.87 -17.30 9.13
N SER A 302 -23.87 -17.29 8.24
CA SER A 302 -23.83 -16.49 7.01
C SER A 302 -25.11 -15.69 6.84
N PHE A 303 -24.97 -14.44 6.40
CA PHE A 303 -26.08 -13.52 6.14
C PHE A 303 -25.69 -12.47 5.10
N ILE A 304 -26.69 -11.77 4.55
CA ILE A 304 -26.49 -10.64 3.64
C ILE A 304 -26.70 -9.34 4.40
N ARG A 305 -25.73 -8.42 4.27
CA ARG A 305 -25.81 -7.08 4.83
C ARG A 305 -25.24 -6.06 3.85
N ASP A 306 -25.98 -5.01 3.55
CA ASP A 306 -25.57 -3.90 2.66
C ASP A 306 -25.03 -4.39 1.30
N GLY A 307 -25.68 -5.40 0.69
CA GLY A 307 -25.28 -5.99 -0.58
C GLY A 307 -24.02 -6.85 -0.50
N LYS A 308 -23.55 -7.19 0.70
CA LYS A 308 -22.39 -8.03 0.95
C LYS A 308 -22.81 -9.33 1.62
N LEU A 309 -22.17 -10.42 1.20
CA LEU A 309 -22.23 -11.70 1.92
C LEU A 309 -21.22 -11.64 3.06
N ILE A 310 -21.72 -11.83 4.27
CA ILE A 310 -20.92 -11.93 5.47
C ILE A 310 -20.95 -13.39 5.95
N ILE A 311 -19.78 -13.98 6.17
CA ILE A 311 -19.66 -15.30 6.76
C ILE A 311 -18.79 -15.18 8.01
N SER A 312 -19.35 -15.49 9.18
CA SER A 312 -18.63 -15.46 10.45
C SER A 312 -18.35 -16.89 10.90
N VAL A 313 -17.12 -17.16 11.28
CA VAL A 313 -16.70 -18.38 11.97
C VAL A 313 -16.21 -17.98 13.35
N CYS A 314 -16.99 -18.31 14.38
CA CYS A 314 -16.72 -17.97 15.76
C CYS A 314 -16.47 -19.24 16.57
N ASP A 315 -15.40 -19.27 17.35
CA ASP A 315 -15.14 -20.34 18.32
C ASP A 315 -15.06 -19.81 19.76
N ASN A 316 -15.37 -20.64 20.73
CA ASN A 316 -15.20 -20.36 22.15
C ASN A 316 -13.83 -20.83 22.68
N GLY A 317 -12.84 -20.93 21.80
CA GLY A 317 -11.49 -21.37 22.13
C GLY A 317 -10.70 -20.38 22.97
N VAL A 318 -9.39 -20.59 23.04
CA VAL A 318 -8.50 -19.70 23.79
C VAL A 318 -8.34 -18.31 23.18
N GLY A 319 -8.83 -18.10 21.97
CA GLY A 319 -8.73 -16.82 21.25
C GLY A 319 -7.31 -16.39 20.92
N PHE A 320 -7.17 -15.10 20.61
CA PHE A 320 -5.88 -14.44 20.36
C PHE A 320 -5.47 -13.60 21.57
N THR A 321 -4.17 -13.58 21.90
CA THR A 321 -3.65 -12.53 22.79
C THR A 321 -3.75 -11.16 22.11
N ALA A 322 -3.82 -10.09 22.90
CA ALA A 322 -3.93 -8.72 22.34
C ALA A 322 -2.81 -8.40 21.34
N GLU A 323 -1.57 -8.80 21.66
CA GLU A 323 -0.42 -8.62 20.78
C GLU A 323 -0.57 -9.40 19.46
N ARG A 324 -1.06 -10.64 19.56
CA ARG A 324 -1.25 -11.51 18.39
C ARG A 324 -2.38 -11.04 17.50
N LEU A 325 -3.47 -10.56 18.09
CA LEU A 325 -4.60 -9.98 17.36
C LEU A 325 -4.17 -8.73 16.60
N LEU A 326 -3.40 -7.86 17.25
CA LEU A 326 -2.84 -6.67 16.61
C LEU A 326 -1.89 -7.03 15.45
N GLU A 327 -1.04 -8.04 15.64
CA GLU A 327 -0.14 -8.54 14.59
C GLU A 327 -0.93 -9.05 13.37
N VAL A 328 -1.96 -9.88 13.59
CA VAL A 328 -2.79 -10.43 12.52
C VAL A 328 -3.50 -9.30 11.76
N ASN A 329 -4.13 -8.37 12.47
CA ASN A 329 -4.84 -7.25 11.84
C ASN A 329 -3.89 -6.32 11.07
N ASN A 330 -2.67 -6.07 11.55
CA ASN A 330 -1.66 -5.30 10.82
C ASN A 330 -1.16 -6.01 9.55
N ILE A 331 -1.14 -7.33 9.54
CA ILE A 331 -0.81 -8.12 8.35
C ILE A 331 -1.96 -8.06 7.33
N LEU A 332 -3.21 -8.23 7.77
CA LEU A 332 -4.38 -8.17 6.91
C LEU A 332 -4.59 -6.77 6.30
N SER A 333 -4.23 -5.70 7.04
CA SER A 333 -4.27 -4.32 6.53
C SER A 333 -3.04 -3.92 5.70
N GLY A 334 -2.08 -4.83 5.49
CA GLY A 334 -0.89 -4.56 4.66
C GLY A 334 0.22 -3.74 5.34
N VAL A 335 0.07 -3.43 6.64
CA VAL A 335 1.04 -2.61 7.40
C VAL A 335 2.29 -3.41 7.78
N LYS A 336 2.19 -4.74 7.89
CA LYS A 336 3.29 -5.61 8.35
C LYS A 336 3.52 -6.79 7.41
N HIS A 337 4.77 -7.22 7.27
CA HIS A 337 5.11 -8.38 6.46
C HIS A 337 4.61 -9.70 7.08
N VAL A 338 4.26 -10.63 6.19
CA VAL A 338 3.73 -11.95 6.53
C VAL A 338 4.78 -12.80 7.23
N THR A 339 4.42 -13.43 8.35
CA THR A 339 5.24 -14.44 9.03
C THR A 339 4.73 -15.84 8.73
N LYS A 340 5.58 -16.88 8.85
CA LYS A 340 5.19 -18.29 8.62
C LYS A 340 3.96 -18.72 9.44
N LYS A 341 3.68 -18.10 10.58
CA LYS A 341 2.55 -18.41 11.46
C LYS A 341 1.18 -17.85 11.01
N ASN A 342 1.17 -16.90 10.04
CA ASN A 342 -0.06 -16.21 9.60
C ASN A 342 -0.41 -16.46 8.13
N ILE A 343 0.26 -17.41 7.48
CA ILE A 343 0.14 -17.67 6.05
C ILE A 343 -1.31 -18.02 5.67
N GLY A 344 -2.03 -18.81 6.48
CA GLY A 344 -3.36 -19.29 6.14
C GLY A 344 -4.40 -18.15 5.97
N LEU A 345 -4.59 -17.35 7.03
CA LEU A 345 -5.55 -16.23 6.99
C LEU A 345 -5.15 -15.16 5.99
N TYR A 346 -3.86 -14.82 5.93
CA TYR A 346 -3.35 -13.87 4.95
C TYR A 346 -3.62 -14.31 3.51
N ASN A 347 -3.38 -15.58 3.18
CA ASN A 347 -3.61 -16.09 1.83
C ASN A 347 -5.09 -16.02 1.44
N ILE A 348 -5.99 -16.28 2.37
CA ILE A 348 -7.44 -16.15 2.14
C ILE A 348 -7.78 -14.67 1.90
N ASP A 349 -7.33 -13.78 2.78
CA ASP A 349 -7.59 -12.35 2.68
C ASP A 349 -7.06 -11.78 1.36
N ARG A 350 -5.81 -12.07 1.05
CA ARG A 350 -5.18 -11.62 -0.20
C ARG A 350 -5.90 -12.16 -1.44
N ARG A 351 -6.32 -13.42 -1.41
CA ARG A 351 -7.09 -14.01 -2.50
C ARG A 351 -8.44 -13.32 -2.69
N ILE A 352 -9.15 -13.00 -1.62
CA ILE A 352 -10.42 -12.27 -1.67
C ILE A 352 -10.20 -10.87 -2.24
N LYS A 353 -9.21 -10.13 -1.75
CA LYS A 353 -8.89 -8.78 -2.21
C LYS A 353 -8.51 -8.74 -3.69
N VAL A 354 -7.71 -9.70 -4.15
CA VAL A 354 -7.35 -9.81 -5.56
C VAL A 354 -8.57 -10.12 -6.45
N LEU A 355 -9.51 -10.96 -5.98
CA LEU A 355 -10.68 -11.36 -6.76
C LEU A 355 -11.80 -10.32 -6.76
N PHE A 356 -11.97 -9.56 -5.66
CA PHE A 356 -13.14 -8.71 -5.45
C PHE A 356 -12.80 -7.26 -5.07
N GLY A 357 -11.51 -6.94 -4.88
CA GLY A 357 -11.05 -5.60 -4.49
C GLY A 357 -10.84 -5.42 -2.99
N GLU A 358 -10.17 -4.33 -2.62
CA GLU A 358 -9.73 -4.02 -1.24
C GLU A 358 -10.89 -3.80 -0.24
N SER A 359 -12.11 -3.58 -0.72
CA SER A 359 -13.33 -3.44 0.13
C SER A 359 -13.83 -4.76 0.70
N TYR A 360 -13.26 -5.87 0.28
CA TYR A 360 -13.58 -7.24 0.69
C TYR A 360 -12.36 -7.87 1.37
N GLY A 361 -12.56 -8.96 2.10
CA GLY A 361 -11.45 -9.63 2.80
C GLY A 361 -11.86 -10.21 4.14
N LEU A 362 -10.88 -10.34 5.04
CA LEU A 362 -11.04 -10.87 6.37
C LEU A 362 -10.97 -9.79 7.44
N THR A 363 -11.76 -9.98 8.50
CA THR A 363 -11.63 -9.26 9.77
C THR A 363 -11.54 -10.28 10.89
N VAL A 364 -10.61 -10.07 11.83
CA VAL A 364 -10.41 -10.98 12.98
C VAL A 364 -10.67 -10.23 14.28
N LYS A 365 -11.48 -10.85 15.15
CA LYS A 365 -11.78 -10.38 16.50
C LYS A 365 -11.49 -11.49 17.52
N SER A 366 -11.34 -11.11 18.79
CA SER A 366 -11.11 -12.06 19.87
C SER A 366 -11.76 -11.54 21.16
N GLU A 367 -12.96 -12.02 21.43
CA GLU A 367 -13.74 -11.70 22.64
C GLU A 367 -14.34 -13.01 23.19
N GLY A 368 -13.64 -13.63 24.15
CA GLY A 368 -14.07 -14.92 24.69
C GLY A 368 -13.93 -16.11 23.74
N GLY A 369 -12.99 -16.02 22.79
CA GLY A 369 -12.69 -16.96 21.72
C GLY A 369 -12.13 -16.23 20.52
N ALA A 370 -12.16 -16.82 19.32
CA ALA A 370 -11.79 -16.17 18.08
C ALA A 370 -13.00 -16.07 17.14
N GLU A 371 -13.13 -14.94 16.46
CA GLU A 371 -14.10 -14.71 15.39
C GLU A 371 -13.37 -14.26 14.14
N VAL A 372 -13.54 -14.99 13.03
CA VAL A 372 -13.06 -14.63 11.70
C VAL A 372 -14.26 -14.31 10.82
N ILE A 373 -14.33 -13.09 10.33
CA ILE A 373 -15.41 -12.60 9.49
C ILE A 373 -14.88 -12.47 8.07
N ILE A 374 -15.54 -13.12 7.13
CA ILE A 374 -15.30 -13.05 5.70
C ILE A 374 -16.32 -12.10 5.11
N THR A 375 -15.89 -11.12 4.34
CA THR A 375 -16.75 -10.20 3.60
C THR A 375 -16.54 -10.41 2.10
N LEU A 376 -17.62 -10.70 1.37
CA LEU A 376 -17.65 -10.95 -0.07
C LEU A 376 -18.78 -10.16 -0.75
N PRO A 377 -18.78 -9.94 -2.07
CA PRO A 377 -19.95 -9.43 -2.76
C PRO A 377 -21.09 -10.47 -2.75
N ALA A 378 -22.32 -10.03 -2.60
CA ALA A 378 -23.48 -10.91 -2.63
C ALA A 378 -23.91 -11.23 -4.09
N GLU A 379 -23.03 -11.92 -4.82
CA GLU A 379 -23.24 -12.34 -6.20
C GLU A 379 -23.74 -13.78 -6.25
N LYS A 380 -24.74 -14.08 -7.10
CA LYS A 380 -25.19 -15.45 -7.33
C LYS A 380 -24.12 -16.24 -8.08
N TYR A 381 -23.97 -17.50 -7.71
CA TYR A 381 -23.15 -18.43 -8.49
C TYR A 381 -23.91 -18.81 -9.76
N GLU A 382 -23.36 -18.44 -10.91
CA GLU A 382 -23.79 -18.91 -12.21
C GLU A 382 -22.88 -20.05 -12.66
N ASN A 383 -23.45 -21.21 -12.85
CA ASN A 383 -22.69 -22.34 -13.37
C ASN A 383 -22.41 -22.08 -14.87
N THR A 384 -21.26 -21.50 -15.16
CA THR A 384 -20.74 -21.32 -16.51
C THR A 384 -20.16 -22.65 -17.04
N GLY A 385 -20.85 -23.74 -16.80
CA GLY A 385 -20.51 -25.03 -17.37
C GLY A 385 -20.46 -24.89 -18.88
N ARG A 386 -19.26 -24.99 -19.49
CA ARG A 386 -19.11 -25.33 -20.90
C ARG A 386 -19.84 -26.66 -21.06
N THR A 387 -21.01 -26.62 -21.66
CA THR A 387 -21.64 -27.80 -22.28
C THR A 387 -20.62 -28.36 -23.25
N GLU A 388 -20.03 -29.50 -22.89
CA GLU A 388 -19.35 -30.37 -23.82
C GLU A 388 -20.39 -30.77 -24.87
N GLY A 389 -20.26 -30.23 -26.05
CA GLY A 389 -21.12 -30.62 -27.16
C GLY A 389 -21.41 -29.46 -28.11
N GLU A 390 -20.40 -29.06 -28.88
CA GLU A 390 -20.51 -28.61 -30.26
C GLU A 390 -19.11 -28.25 -30.75
N MET A 391 -18.38 -29.27 -31.21
CA MET A 391 -17.32 -29.03 -32.21
C MET A 391 -17.97 -29.15 -33.59
N PRO A 392 -17.76 -28.17 -34.48
CA PRO A 392 -18.05 -28.34 -35.88
C PRO A 392 -17.04 -29.29 -36.54
#